data_95bc32efaf0a91b86ad5bedc01150843
#
_entry.id   95bc32efaf0a91b86ad5bedc01150843
#
_cell.length_a   1.000
_cell.length_b   1.000
_cell.length_c   1.000
_cell.angle_alpha   90.00
_cell.angle_beta   90.00
_cell.angle_gamma   90.00
#
_symmetry.space_group_name_H-M   'P 1'
#
loop_
_entity.id
_entity.type
_entity.pdbx_description
1 polymer ?
#
loop_
_entity_poly.entity_id
_entity_poly.type
_entity_poly.pdbx_seq_one_letter_code
_entity_poly.pdbx_strand_id
1 'polypeptide(L)'
;MKKDVIALGELLIDFTENAVSSQGNPVMEANPGGAPCNVLAMLTKLGHSTAFIGKVGNDMFGDQLSSALEEVGIDTAGLVRDNKIHTTLAFVHTFPDGDRDFSFYRNPGADMMLTEDEIDEELIKGAGIFHFGSLSMTSEPVKSATIKALKIAKENDVIISFDPNLREPLWDSLEDARREISFGMSMCDILKISDNEIQWFTGETDYDS
;
A
#
# COMPACT_ATOMS: atom_id res chain seq x y z
N MET A 1 -3.02 -21.51 -7.38
CA MET A 1 -4.51 -21.51 -7.29
C MET A 1 -4.98 -20.10 -7.63
N LYS A 2 -6.13 -20.01 -8.30
CA LYS A 2 -6.72 -18.69 -8.62
C LYS A 2 -7.06 -17.94 -7.34
N LYS A 3 -6.72 -16.64 -7.26
CA LYS A 3 -7.07 -15.75 -6.16
C LYS A 3 -8.22 -14.83 -6.55
N ASP A 4 -9.11 -14.54 -5.61
CA ASP A 4 -10.18 -13.59 -5.88
C ASP A 4 -9.61 -12.17 -6.02
N VAL A 5 -8.73 -11.78 -5.08
CA VAL A 5 -8.11 -10.46 -5.09
C VAL A 5 -6.62 -10.54 -4.76
N ILE A 6 -5.82 -9.84 -5.54
CA ILE A 6 -4.40 -9.61 -5.28
C ILE A 6 -4.16 -8.12 -5.13
N ALA A 7 -3.34 -7.71 -4.19
CA ALA A 7 -2.94 -6.32 -4.08
C ALA A 7 -1.42 -6.15 -4.15
N LEU A 8 -0.99 -5.05 -4.78
CA LEU A 8 0.40 -4.61 -4.81
C LEU A 8 0.52 -3.24 -4.14
N GLY A 9 1.52 -3.09 -3.28
CA GLY A 9 1.84 -1.80 -2.68
C GLY A 9 2.68 -1.88 -1.42
N GLU A 10 2.52 -0.89 -0.56
CA GLU A 10 3.25 -0.79 0.70
C GLU A 10 2.70 -1.74 1.75
N LEU A 11 3.62 -2.26 2.54
CA LEU A 11 3.39 -2.97 3.81
C LEU A 11 4.41 -2.42 4.80
N LEU A 12 3.94 -1.88 5.91
CA LEU A 12 4.73 -1.08 6.83
C LEU A 12 4.26 -1.24 8.28
N ILE A 13 5.02 -0.70 9.21
CA ILE A 13 4.60 -0.60 10.61
C ILE A 13 4.13 0.83 10.90
N ASP A 14 2.90 0.95 11.38
CA ASP A 14 2.34 2.17 11.95
C ASP A 14 2.57 2.17 13.47
N PHE A 15 3.47 3.05 13.94
CA PHE A 15 3.66 3.30 15.36
C PHE A 15 2.63 4.30 15.86
N THR A 16 1.75 3.86 16.76
CA THR A 16 0.76 4.73 17.42
C THR A 16 1.05 4.84 18.91
N GLU A 17 0.97 6.05 19.47
CA GLU A 17 1.08 6.25 20.90
C GLU A 17 -0.17 5.70 21.61
N ASN A 18 0.01 4.78 22.56
CA ASN A 18 -1.10 4.17 23.31
C ASN A 18 -1.01 4.38 24.83
N ALA A 19 0.12 4.83 25.33
CA ALA A 19 0.32 5.07 26.77
C ALA A 19 1.51 5.99 27.03
N VAL A 20 1.69 6.38 28.28
CA VAL A 20 2.90 7.05 28.80
C VAL A 20 3.51 6.12 29.86
N SER A 21 4.82 5.87 29.76
CA SER A 21 5.54 5.03 30.70
C SER A 21 5.67 5.70 32.08
N SER A 22 6.06 4.93 33.11
CA SER A 22 6.35 5.48 34.45
C SER A 22 7.49 6.51 34.49
N GLN A 23 8.30 6.58 33.43
CA GLN A 23 9.37 7.57 33.26
C GLN A 23 8.91 8.82 32.46
N GLY A 24 7.64 8.90 32.08
CA GLY A 24 7.11 10.01 31.29
C GLY A 24 7.37 9.92 29.78
N ASN A 25 7.87 8.78 29.27
CA ASN A 25 8.11 8.58 27.84
C ASN A 25 6.88 8.02 27.14
N PRO A 26 6.60 8.40 25.90
CA PRO A 26 5.53 7.78 25.11
C PRO A 26 5.81 6.29 24.89
N VAL A 27 4.77 5.49 24.98
CA VAL A 27 4.78 4.05 24.64
C VAL A 27 4.10 3.89 23.29
N MET A 28 4.85 3.37 22.34
CA MET A 28 4.39 3.21 20.96
C MET A 28 4.00 1.74 20.71
N GLU A 29 2.86 1.54 20.10
CA GLU A 29 2.41 0.23 19.62
C GLU A 29 2.74 0.09 18.13
N ALA A 30 3.39 -1.02 17.78
CA ALA A 30 3.78 -1.34 16.40
C ALA A 30 2.66 -2.10 15.70
N ASN A 31 1.86 -1.41 14.90
CA ASN A 31 0.72 -1.98 14.21
C ASN A 31 1.07 -2.30 12.74
N PRO A 32 0.71 -3.51 12.24
CA PRO A 32 0.76 -3.79 10.80
C PRO A 32 -0.12 -2.80 10.04
N GLY A 33 0.45 -2.15 9.02
CA GLY A 33 -0.21 -1.13 8.19
C GLY A 33 0.10 -1.32 6.71
N GLY A 34 -0.50 -0.45 5.91
CA GLY A 34 -0.44 -0.46 4.45
C GLY A 34 -1.85 -0.57 3.85
N ALA A 35 -2.24 0.43 3.07
CA ALA A 35 -3.60 0.51 2.54
C ALA A 35 -4.00 -0.73 1.72
N PRO A 36 -3.16 -1.26 0.79
CA PRO A 36 -3.51 -2.46 0.03
C PRO A 36 -3.71 -3.68 0.92
N CYS A 37 -2.90 -3.84 1.97
CA CYS A 37 -3.04 -4.96 2.91
C CYS A 37 -4.30 -4.86 3.76
N ASN A 38 -4.74 -3.66 4.13
CA ASN A 38 -5.99 -3.46 4.85
C ASN A 38 -7.20 -3.91 4.02
N VAL A 39 -7.19 -3.65 2.72
CA VAL A 39 -8.22 -4.16 1.79
C VAL A 39 -8.21 -5.68 1.76
N LEU A 40 -7.03 -6.31 1.59
CA LEU A 40 -6.91 -7.76 1.57
C LEU A 40 -7.35 -8.40 2.88
N ALA A 41 -6.96 -7.82 4.02
CA ALA A 41 -7.33 -8.33 5.34
C ALA A 41 -8.86 -8.35 5.55
N MET A 42 -9.56 -7.30 5.12
CA MET A 42 -11.01 -7.26 5.18
C MET A 42 -11.62 -8.32 4.25
N LEU A 43 -11.17 -8.42 3.01
CA LEU A 43 -11.68 -9.38 2.04
C LEU A 43 -11.43 -10.83 2.49
N THR A 44 -10.27 -11.12 3.08
CA THR A 44 -9.98 -12.45 3.64
C THR A 44 -10.94 -12.79 4.78
N LYS A 45 -11.21 -11.84 5.68
CA LYS A 45 -12.21 -12.02 6.76
C LYS A 45 -13.64 -12.23 6.24
N LEU A 46 -13.94 -11.73 5.05
CA LEU A 46 -15.21 -11.97 4.35
C LEU A 46 -15.23 -13.30 3.56
N GLY A 47 -14.16 -14.09 3.62
CA GLY A 47 -14.07 -15.43 3.02
C GLY A 47 -13.51 -15.46 1.61
N HIS A 48 -12.94 -14.37 1.11
CA HIS A 48 -12.28 -14.34 -0.20
C HIS A 48 -10.82 -14.81 -0.11
N SER A 49 -10.34 -15.43 -1.19
CA SER A 49 -8.94 -15.82 -1.33
C SER A 49 -8.10 -14.63 -1.80
N THR A 50 -7.08 -14.27 -1.02
CA THR A 50 -6.27 -13.07 -1.28
C THR A 50 -4.79 -13.38 -1.33
N ALA A 51 -4.00 -12.51 -2.00
CA ALA A 51 -2.54 -12.56 -1.99
C ALA A 51 -1.97 -11.14 -2.05
N PHE A 52 -0.78 -10.98 -1.48
CA PHE A 52 -0.08 -9.70 -1.46
C PHE A 52 1.22 -9.75 -2.27
N ILE A 53 1.46 -8.69 -3.04
CA ILE A 53 2.73 -8.43 -3.75
C ILE A 53 3.35 -7.17 -3.17
N GLY A 54 4.58 -7.29 -2.68
CA GLY A 54 5.30 -6.16 -2.10
C GLY A 54 6.64 -6.56 -1.52
N LYS A 55 7.29 -5.63 -0.83
CA LYS A 55 8.62 -5.86 -0.29
C LYS A 55 8.76 -5.27 1.10
N VAL A 56 9.36 -6.04 2.01
CA VAL A 56 9.70 -5.62 3.37
C VAL A 56 11.17 -5.91 3.65
N GLY A 57 11.74 -5.30 4.68
CA GLY A 57 13.10 -5.58 5.10
C GLY A 57 13.25 -7.01 5.66
N ASN A 58 14.46 -7.54 5.57
CA ASN A 58 14.86 -8.75 6.29
C ASN A 58 15.23 -8.36 7.75
N ASP A 59 14.23 -7.92 8.51
CA ASP A 59 14.35 -7.40 9.86
C ASP A 59 13.15 -7.82 10.71
N MET A 60 13.19 -7.49 12.02
CA MET A 60 12.14 -7.88 12.96
C MET A 60 10.75 -7.38 12.58
N PHE A 61 10.66 -6.22 11.94
CA PHE A 61 9.38 -5.66 11.50
C PHE A 61 8.86 -6.34 10.24
N GLY A 62 9.75 -6.68 9.32
CA GLY A 62 9.40 -7.51 8.18
C GLY A 62 8.88 -8.89 8.61
N ASP A 63 9.47 -9.50 9.64
CA ASP A 63 8.99 -10.77 10.22
C ASP A 63 7.60 -10.62 10.85
N GLN A 64 7.40 -9.56 11.64
CA GLN A 64 6.10 -9.23 12.23
C GLN A 64 5.02 -9.07 11.16
N LEU A 65 5.32 -8.33 10.09
CA LEU A 65 4.38 -8.08 8.99
C LEU A 65 4.04 -9.35 8.22
N SER A 66 5.04 -10.19 7.90
CA SER A 66 4.80 -11.48 7.25
C SER A 66 3.88 -12.37 8.08
N SER A 67 4.19 -12.50 9.38
CA SER A 67 3.37 -13.29 10.31
C SER A 67 1.94 -12.75 10.40
N ALA A 68 1.77 -11.42 10.45
CA ALA A 68 0.43 -10.81 10.50
C ALA A 68 -0.41 -11.10 9.24
N LEU A 69 0.19 -11.09 8.05
CA LEU A 69 -0.50 -11.47 6.82
C LEU A 69 -0.91 -12.95 6.84
N GLU A 70 0.00 -13.83 7.25
CA GLU A 70 -0.23 -15.28 7.33
C GLU A 70 -1.32 -15.62 8.36
N GLU A 71 -1.33 -14.97 9.53
CA GLU A 71 -2.35 -15.14 10.57
C GLU A 71 -3.75 -14.75 10.09
N VAL A 72 -3.85 -13.72 9.25
CA VAL A 72 -5.13 -13.32 8.62
C VAL A 72 -5.53 -14.30 7.52
N GLY A 73 -4.59 -15.02 6.91
CA GLY A 73 -4.80 -15.97 5.81
C GLY A 73 -4.55 -15.35 4.42
N ILE A 74 -3.82 -14.24 4.35
CA ILE A 74 -3.37 -13.64 3.09
C ILE A 74 -2.16 -14.44 2.59
N ASP A 75 -2.17 -14.83 1.32
CA ASP A 75 -1.04 -15.52 0.69
C ASP A 75 0.14 -14.56 0.49
N THR A 76 1.29 -14.94 1.03
CA THR A 76 2.52 -14.14 1.03
C THR A 76 3.53 -14.57 -0.06
N ALA A 77 3.12 -15.40 -1.02
CA ALA A 77 4.03 -15.87 -2.09
C ALA A 77 4.66 -14.75 -2.91
N GLY A 78 3.98 -13.58 -3.02
CA GLY A 78 4.49 -12.37 -3.67
C GLY A 78 5.23 -11.40 -2.73
N LEU A 79 5.43 -11.75 -1.45
CA LEU A 79 6.14 -10.90 -0.49
C LEU A 79 7.65 -11.15 -0.52
N VAL A 80 8.40 -10.15 -0.96
CA VAL A 80 9.87 -10.20 -1.09
C VAL A 80 10.55 -9.64 0.16
N ARG A 81 11.74 -10.16 0.50
CA ARG A 81 12.58 -9.67 1.59
C ARG A 81 13.80 -8.94 1.05
N ASP A 82 14.01 -7.70 1.49
CA ASP A 82 15.22 -6.93 1.17
C ASP A 82 16.29 -7.13 2.26
N ASN A 83 17.50 -7.51 1.85
CA ASN A 83 18.60 -7.75 2.78
C ASN A 83 19.41 -6.50 3.14
N LYS A 84 19.10 -5.35 2.53
CA LYS A 84 19.87 -4.11 2.68
C LYS A 84 19.03 -2.95 3.18
N ILE A 85 17.78 -2.89 2.74
CA ILE A 85 16.87 -1.79 3.06
C ILE A 85 15.85 -2.27 4.09
N HIS A 86 15.66 -1.47 5.13
CA HIS A 86 14.77 -1.80 6.25
C HIS A 86 13.30 -1.63 5.88
N THR A 87 12.46 -2.33 6.62
CA THR A 87 11.02 -2.17 6.59
C THR A 87 10.63 -0.71 6.84
N THR A 88 9.70 -0.19 6.05
CA THR A 88 9.17 1.17 6.22
C THR A 88 8.43 1.30 7.54
N LEU A 89 8.67 2.41 8.24
CA LEU A 89 7.99 2.77 9.47
C LEU A 89 7.24 4.09 9.28
N ALA A 90 6.06 4.20 9.86
CA ALA A 90 5.32 5.43 10.02
C ALA A 90 5.03 5.68 11.50
N PHE A 91 5.19 6.90 11.96
CA PHE A 91 4.81 7.33 13.30
C PHE A 91 3.56 8.19 13.18
N VAL A 92 2.51 7.78 13.85
CA VAL A 92 1.21 8.44 13.83
C VAL A 92 1.07 9.26 15.11
N HIS A 93 1.01 10.58 14.96
CA HIS A 93 0.67 11.48 16.03
C HIS A 93 -0.82 11.83 15.93
N THR A 94 -1.57 11.57 17.00
CA THR A 94 -2.99 11.92 17.08
C THR A 94 -3.14 13.17 17.94
N PHE A 95 -3.72 14.22 17.36
CA PHE A 95 -4.00 15.47 18.07
C PHE A 95 -5.27 15.35 18.95
N PRO A 96 -5.46 16.24 19.96
CA PRO A 96 -6.62 16.21 20.85
C PRO A 96 -7.98 16.37 20.16
N ASP A 97 -8.02 16.97 18.97
CA ASP A 97 -9.18 17.14 18.13
C ASP A 97 -9.51 15.89 17.27
N GLY A 98 -8.63 14.87 17.33
CA GLY A 98 -8.76 13.61 16.59
C GLY A 98 -8.10 13.63 15.21
N ASP A 99 -7.48 14.74 14.82
CA ASP A 99 -6.67 14.80 13.60
C ASP A 99 -5.36 14.03 13.77
N ARG A 100 -4.75 13.63 12.65
CA ARG A 100 -3.56 12.77 12.62
C ARG A 100 -2.49 13.37 11.73
N ASP A 101 -1.26 13.37 12.24
CA ASP A 101 -0.06 13.66 11.47
C ASP A 101 0.82 12.41 11.36
N PHE A 102 1.54 12.29 10.26
CA PHE A 102 2.35 11.13 9.94
C PHE A 102 3.79 11.53 9.67
N SER A 103 4.72 10.88 10.38
CA SER A 103 6.15 10.96 10.08
C SER A 103 6.62 9.63 9.49
N PHE A 104 7.02 9.64 8.23
CA PHE A 104 7.47 8.45 7.52
C PHE A 104 8.99 8.29 7.56
N TYR A 105 9.43 7.09 7.92
CA TYR A 105 10.81 6.63 7.78
C TYR A 105 10.88 5.68 6.57
N ARG A 106 10.86 6.31 5.37
CA ARG A 106 10.75 5.67 4.05
C ARG A 106 11.71 6.33 3.06
N ASN A 107 13.03 6.40 3.41
CA ASN A 107 14.01 7.12 2.58
C ASN A 107 15.34 6.35 2.42
N PRO A 108 15.40 5.29 1.59
CA PRO A 108 14.26 4.51 1.09
C PRO A 108 13.72 3.54 2.14
N GLY A 109 12.47 3.13 1.99
CA GLY A 109 11.91 1.96 2.65
C GLY A 109 11.95 0.74 1.73
N ALA A 110 11.90 -0.47 2.29
CA ALA A 110 11.98 -1.70 1.50
C ALA A 110 10.84 -1.81 0.46
N ASP A 111 9.65 -1.30 0.77
CA ASP A 111 8.51 -1.28 -0.15
C ASP A 111 8.77 -0.50 -1.44
N MET A 112 9.67 0.50 -1.41
CA MET A 112 10.10 1.26 -2.59
C MET A 112 11.04 0.48 -3.51
N MET A 113 11.64 -0.62 -3.02
CA MET A 113 12.70 -1.35 -3.69
C MET A 113 12.21 -2.60 -4.43
N LEU A 114 10.91 -2.79 -4.57
CA LEU A 114 10.34 -3.86 -5.39
C LEU A 114 10.69 -3.61 -6.86
N THR A 115 11.25 -4.62 -7.52
CA THR A 115 11.70 -4.54 -8.92
C THR A 115 10.78 -5.34 -9.85
N GLU A 116 10.85 -5.04 -11.15
CA GLU A 116 10.08 -5.76 -12.18
C GLU A 116 10.36 -7.27 -12.17
N ASP A 117 11.61 -7.68 -11.90
CA ASP A 117 12.02 -9.09 -11.91
C ASP A 117 11.46 -9.87 -10.71
N GLU A 118 11.02 -9.18 -9.67
CA GLU A 118 10.44 -9.77 -8.47
C GLU A 118 8.92 -9.94 -8.57
N ILE A 119 8.30 -9.49 -9.67
CA ILE A 119 6.86 -9.67 -9.90
C ILE A 119 6.58 -11.10 -10.36
N ASP A 120 5.80 -11.82 -9.56
CA ASP A 120 5.25 -13.12 -9.96
C ASP A 120 4.06 -12.92 -10.92
N GLU A 121 4.33 -13.07 -12.22
CA GLU A 121 3.34 -12.89 -13.27
C GLU A 121 2.19 -13.90 -13.18
N GLU A 122 2.48 -15.15 -12.81
CA GLU A 122 1.47 -16.20 -12.73
C GLU A 122 0.48 -15.94 -11.57
N LEU A 123 0.95 -15.29 -10.52
CA LEU A 123 0.07 -14.85 -9.43
C LEU A 123 -0.95 -13.83 -9.95
N ILE A 124 -0.50 -12.83 -10.73
CA ILE A 124 -1.37 -11.80 -11.29
C ILE A 124 -2.34 -12.38 -12.32
N LYS A 125 -1.84 -13.19 -13.27
CA LYS A 125 -2.68 -13.87 -14.30
C LYS A 125 -3.77 -14.73 -13.67
N GLY A 126 -3.52 -15.26 -12.48
CA GLY A 126 -4.48 -16.06 -11.71
C GLY A 126 -5.49 -15.25 -10.88
N ALA A 127 -5.46 -13.92 -10.92
CA ALA A 127 -6.34 -13.08 -10.11
C ALA A 127 -7.71 -12.82 -10.75
N GLY A 128 -8.72 -12.58 -9.91
CA GLY A 128 -9.99 -11.98 -10.34
C GLY A 128 -9.90 -10.46 -10.38
N ILE A 129 -9.29 -9.87 -9.34
CA ILE A 129 -9.07 -8.42 -9.21
C ILE A 129 -7.62 -8.18 -8.82
N PHE A 130 -6.98 -7.20 -9.45
CA PHE A 130 -5.69 -6.64 -9.07
C PHE A 130 -5.91 -5.26 -8.48
N HIS A 131 -5.55 -5.08 -7.19
CA HIS A 131 -5.71 -3.83 -6.46
C HIS A 131 -4.36 -3.15 -6.21
N PHE A 132 -4.28 -1.83 -6.33
CA PHE A 132 -3.08 -1.05 -6.02
C PHE A 132 -3.43 0.35 -5.52
N GLY A 133 -2.43 1.00 -4.90
CA GLY A 133 -2.49 2.38 -4.44
C GLY A 133 -1.41 3.24 -5.09
N SER A 134 -1.46 4.56 -4.85
CA SER A 134 -0.50 5.48 -5.45
C SER A 134 0.89 5.45 -4.80
N LEU A 135 1.03 4.90 -3.59
CA LEU A 135 2.32 4.88 -2.89
C LEU A 135 3.38 4.02 -3.61
N SER A 136 2.95 3.00 -4.36
CA SER A 136 3.84 2.23 -5.24
C SER A 136 4.20 2.94 -6.55
N MET A 137 3.71 4.17 -6.75
CA MET A 137 4.01 5.01 -7.92
C MET A 137 4.94 6.19 -7.58
N THR A 138 5.38 6.32 -6.31
CA THR A 138 6.13 7.49 -5.82
C THR A 138 7.57 7.56 -6.32
N SER A 139 8.19 6.43 -6.62
CA SER A 139 9.62 6.38 -7.01
C SER A 139 9.98 5.09 -7.75
N GLU A 140 11.14 5.10 -8.41
CA GLU A 140 11.75 3.87 -8.93
C GLU A 140 12.49 3.11 -7.81
N PRO A 141 12.60 1.76 -7.90
CA PRO A 141 12.11 0.89 -8.97
C PRO A 141 10.65 0.42 -8.82
N VAL A 142 9.98 0.66 -7.68
CA VAL A 142 8.64 0.13 -7.40
C VAL A 142 7.59 0.62 -8.40
N LYS A 143 7.76 1.83 -8.95
CA LYS A 143 6.89 2.35 -10.01
C LYS A 143 6.94 1.49 -11.27
N SER A 144 8.12 1.15 -11.75
CA SER A 144 8.30 0.27 -12.91
C SER A 144 7.68 -1.11 -12.65
N ALA A 145 7.89 -1.69 -11.45
CA ALA A 145 7.27 -2.94 -11.05
C ALA A 145 5.73 -2.87 -11.06
N THR A 146 5.15 -1.78 -10.55
CA THR A 146 3.70 -1.53 -10.56
C THR A 146 3.17 -1.43 -11.98
N ILE A 147 3.85 -0.68 -12.86
CA ILE A 147 3.46 -0.56 -14.28
C ILE A 147 3.52 -1.91 -15.00
N LYS A 148 4.54 -2.74 -14.72
CA LYS A 148 4.62 -4.10 -15.25
C LYS A 148 3.43 -4.94 -14.78
N ALA A 149 3.12 -4.90 -13.48
CA ALA A 149 1.99 -5.63 -12.91
C ALA A 149 0.64 -5.22 -13.55
N LEU A 150 0.43 -3.92 -13.74
CA LEU A 150 -0.76 -3.38 -14.41
C LEU A 150 -0.90 -3.86 -15.87
N LYS A 151 0.22 -3.91 -16.61
CA LYS A 151 0.22 -4.44 -17.99
C LYS A 151 -0.17 -5.91 -18.01
N ILE A 152 0.41 -6.73 -17.12
CA ILE A 152 0.09 -8.15 -17.00
C ILE A 152 -1.40 -8.33 -16.67
N ALA A 153 -1.94 -7.57 -15.71
CA ALA A 153 -3.35 -7.61 -15.34
C ALA A 153 -4.24 -7.30 -16.56
N LYS A 154 -3.94 -6.22 -17.27
CA LYS A 154 -4.72 -5.78 -18.43
C LYS A 154 -4.66 -6.77 -19.60
N GLU A 155 -3.49 -7.34 -19.88
CA GLU A 155 -3.31 -8.33 -20.96
C GLU A 155 -4.01 -9.68 -20.68
N ASN A 156 -4.41 -9.92 -19.43
CA ASN A 156 -5.08 -11.15 -18.99
C ASN A 156 -6.53 -10.92 -18.50
N ASP A 157 -7.13 -9.79 -18.86
CA ASP A 157 -8.52 -9.44 -18.51
C ASP A 157 -8.80 -9.48 -16.99
N VAL A 158 -7.80 -9.18 -16.17
CA VAL A 158 -7.95 -9.04 -14.71
C VAL A 158 -8.51 -7.66 -14.41
N ILE A 159 -9.57 -7.58 -13.63
CA ILE A 159 -10.17 -6.30 -13.21
C ILE A 159 -9.17 -5.52 -12.37
N ILE A 160 -8.94 -4.27 -12.71
CA ILE A 160 -8.00 -3.39 -12.02
C ILE A 160 -8.77 -2.46 -11.06
N SER A 161 -8.42 -2.52 -9.78
CA SER A 161 -8.97 -1.65 -8.73
C SER A 161 -7.89 -0.70 -8.22
N PHE A 162 -8.20 0.58 -8.11
CA PHE A 162 -7.28 1.63 -7.69
C PHE A 162 -7.85 2.45 -6.53
N ASP A 163 -7.04 2.68 -5.50
CA ASP A 163 -7.26 3.68 -4.45
C ASP A 163 -6.06 4.64 -4.43
N PRO A 164 -6.20 5.91 -4.83
CA PRO A 164 -5.10 6.88 -4.78
C PRO A 164 -4.44 6.93 -3.40
N ASN A 165 -5.22 7.01 -2.35
CA ASN A 165 -4.76 7.07 -0.96
C ASN A 165 -3.59 8.04 -0.81
N LEU A 166 -3.77 9.26 -1.31
CA LEU A 166 -2.75 10.29 -1.42
C LEU A 166 -2.11 10.60 -0.06
N ARG A 167 -0.78 10.59 -0.05
CA ARG A 167 0.06 11.05 1.06
C ARG A 167 1.04 12.08 0.52
N GLU A 168 0.63 13.36 0.51
CA GLU A 168 1.41 14.46 -0.08
C GLU A 168 2.89 14.47 0.34
N PRO A 169 3.23 14.23 1.64
CA PRO A 169 4.64 14.26 2.08
C PRO A 169 5.54 13.18 1.47
N LEU A 170 4.96 12.16 0.79
CA LEU A 170 5.73 11.07 0.18
C LEU A 170 6.03 11.29 -1.31
N TRP A 171 5.61 12.43 -1.86
CA TRP A 171 5.84 12.79 -3.25
C TRP A 171 6.91 13.87 -3.37
N ASP A 172 7.73 13.80 -4.42
CA ASP A 172 8.71 14.84 -4.73
C ASP A 172 8.05 16.18 -5.09
N SER A 173 6.87 16.11 -5.71
CA SER A 173 6.01 17.25 -6.01
C SER A 173 4.54 16.86 -6.13
N LEU A 174 3.63 17.81 -5.91
CA LEU A 174 2.19 17.60 -6.14
C LEU A 174 1.86 17.43 -7.63
N GLU A 175 2.71 17.93 -8.51
CA GLU A 175 2.58 17.74 -9.95
C GLU A 175 2.87 16.28 -10.32
N ASP A 176 3.91 15.68 -9.74
CA ASP A 176 4.23 14.26 -9.89
C ASP A 176 3.10 13.40 -9.34
N ALA A 177 2.60 13.70 -8.14
CA ALA A 177 1.45 13.01 -7.56
C ALA A 177 0.24 13.04 -8.51
N ARG A 178 -0.10 14.21 -9.05
CA ARG A 178 -1.23 14.38 -9.98
C ARG A 178 -1.05 13.57 -11.25
N ARG A 179 0.16 13.59 -11.83
CA ARG A 179 0.48 12.83 -13.04
C ARG A 179 0.33 11.33 -12.83
N GLU A 180 0.92 10.79 -11.76
CA GLU A 180 0.92 9.36 -11.50
C GLU A 180 -0.46 8.85 -11.05
N ILE A 181 -1.20 9.63 -10.25
CA ILE A 181 -2.58 9.30 -9.89
C ILE A 181 -3.48 9.32 -11.12
N SER A 182 -3.34 10.32 -12.01
CA SER A 182 -4.07 10.35 -13.30
C SER A 182 -3.79 9.12 -14.14
N PHE A 183 -2.54 8.66 -14.17
CA PHE A 183 -2.18 7.42 -14.84
C PHE A 183 -2.90 6.22 -14.21
N GLY A 184 -2.86 6.08 -12.88
CA GLY A 184 -3.56 5.02 -12.16
C GLY A 184 -5.07 5.00 -12.44
N MET A 185 -5.70 6.18 -12.43
CA MET A 185 -7.13 6.33 -12.80
C MET A 185 -7.41 5.89 -14.24
N SER A 186 -6.51 6.17 -15.19
CA SER A 186 -6.69 5.77 -16.60
C SER A 186 -6.57 4.26 -16.82
N MET A 187 -5.96 3.56 -15.88
CA MET A 187 -5.71 2.11 -15.96
C MET A 187 -6.79 1.29 -15.26
N CYS A 188 -7.51 1.85 -14.29
CA CYS A 188 -8.42 1.11 -13.44
C CYS A 188 -9.84 0.96 -14.04
N ASP A 189 -10.49 -0.13 -13.64
CA ASP A 189 -11.91 -0.41 -13.88
C ASP A 189 -12.78 -0.02 -12.67
N ILE A 190 -12.17 -0.06 -11.47
CA ILE A 190 -12.80 0.32 -10.21
C ILE A 190 -11.93 1.37 -9.53
N LEU A 191 -12.51 2.54 -9.28
CA LEU A 191 -11.86 3.62 -8.53
C LEU A 191 -12.54 3.80 -7.19
N LYS A 192 -11.77 3.67 -6.08
CA LYS A 192 -12.17 4.17 -4.76
C LYS A 192 -11.40 5.46 -4.52
N ILE A 193 -12.08 6.54 -4.22
CA ILE A 193 -11.48 7.85 -3.97
C ILE A 193 -12.24 8.52 -2.83
N SER A 194 -11.54 9.26 -1.97
CA SER A 194 -12.14 10.03 -0.88
C SER A 194 -12.60 11.42 -1.33
N ASP A 195 -13.50 12.03 -0.59
CA ASP A 195 -14.02 13.38 -0.87
C ASP A 195 -12.89 14.41 -0.95
N ASN A 196 -11.91 14.35 -0.03
CA ASN A 196 -10.77 15.25 -0.03
C ASN A 196 -9.88 15.07 -1.27
N GLU A 197 -9.72 13.84 -1.74
CA GLU A 197 -8.94 13.55 -2.95
C GLU A 197 -9.68 14.03 -4.20
N ILE A 198 -11.02 13.88 -4.27
CA ILE A 198 -11.82 14.43 -5.35
C ILE A 198 -11.62 15.94 -5.41
N GLN A 199 -11.79 16.63 -4.28
CA GLN A 199 -11.58 18.07 -4.19
C GLN A 199 -10.16 18.48 -4.59
N TRP A 200 -9.15 17.75 -4.11
CA TRP A 200 -7.76 17.99 -4.46
C TRP A 200 -7.50 17.84 -5.97
N PHE A 201 -8.18 16.87 -6.59
CA PHE A 201 -7.98 16.53 -8.00
C PHE A 201 -8.73 17.47 -8.94
N THR A 202 -9.99 17.78 -8.65
CA THR A 202 -10.89 18.56 -9.49
C THR A 202 -10.95 20.04 -9.12
N GLY A 203 -10.70 20.38 -7.85
CA GLY A 203 -10.98 21.70 -7.29
C GLY A 203 -12.45 21.92 -6.94
N GLU A 204 -13.32 20.93 -7.20
CA GLU A 204 -14.76 21.02 -6.96
C GLU A 204 -15.14 20.50 -5.57
N THR A 205 -16.15 21.12 -4.98
CA THR A 205 -16.74 20.71 -3.68
C THR A 205 -18.16 20.19 -3.82
N ASP A 206 -18.75 20.32 -5.01
CA ASP A 206 -20.06 19.80 -5.36
C ASP A 206 -19.87 18.54 -6.24
N TYR A 207 -20.31 17.38 -5.72
CA TYR A 207 -20.17 16.08 -6.38
C TYR A 207 -21.28 15.78 -7.38
N ASP A 208 -22.28 16.66 -7.49
CA ASP A 208 -23.40 16.55 -8.42
C ASP A 208 -23.16 17.36 -9.71
N SER A 209 -22.00 18.03 -9.85
CA SER A 209 -21.64 18.91 -10.96
C SER A 209 -20.92 18.20 -12.11
#